data_d048cde754015b3059de022ec8fbfebc
#
_entry.id   d048cde754015b3059de022ec8fbfebc
#
_cell.length_a   1.000
_cell.length_b   1.000
_cell.length_c   1.000
_cell.angle_alpha   90.00
_cell.angle_beta   90.00
_cell.angle_gamma   90.00
#
_symmetry.space_group_name_H-M   'P 1'
#
loop_
_entity.id
_entity.type
_entity.pdbx_description
1 polymer ?
#
loop_
_entity_poly.entity_id
_entity_poly.type
_entity_poly.pdbx_seq_one_letter_code
_entity_poly.pdbx_strand_id
1 'polypeptide(L)'
;MAADIRRKKLHPDGKVTYLVDRNVNYTNVCTINCQFCSFYRPPGHDETYTQSFEEISQRINELEDIGGSRILMQGGVNPDLEFSWYLDLISYLVKNHPDIHLDCFSPIEIEGIAEVSGMTTLEAVSYTHLTLPTKVE
;
A
#
# COMPACT_ATOMS: atom_id res chain seq x y z
N MET A 1 -11.34 30.41 7.05
CA MET A 1 -12.44 30.88 7.94
C MET A 1 -13.62 29.90 7.95
N ALA A 2 -14.34 29.60 6.86
CA ALA A 2 -15.50 28.70 6.91
C ALA A 2 -15.17 27.27 7.38
N ALA A 3 -14.08 26.69 6.91
CA ALA A 3 -13.61 25.37 7.34
C ALA A 3 -13.26 25.33 8.83
N ASP A 4 -12.62 26.36 9.38
CA ASP A 4 -12.27 26.44 10.81
C ASP A 4 -13.50 26.57 11.70
N ILE A 5 -14.49 27.36 11.29
CA ILE A 5 -15.79 27.46 11.98
C ILE A 5 -16.47 26.09 12.00
N ARG A 6 -16.47 25.37 10.88
CA ARG A 6 -17.04 24.02 10.80
C ARG A 6 -16.31 23.04 11.68
N ARG A 7 -14.97 23.06 11.66
CA ARG A 7 -14.12 22.23 12.53
C ARG A 7 -14.45 22.47 14.02
N LYS A 8 -14.46 23.72 14.47
CA LYS A 8 -14.79 24.07 15.87
C LYS A 8 -16.17 23.59 16.30
N LYS A 9 -17.13 23.60 15.35
CA LYS A 9 -18.48 23.08 15.63
C LYS A 9 -18.51 21.56 15.77
N LEU A 10 -17.72 20.84 14.98
CA LEU A 10 -17.67 19.37 14.99
C LEU A 10 -16.74 18.82 16.08
N HIS A 11 -15.67 19.56 16.41
CA HIS A 11 -14.64 19.19 17.37
C HIS A 11 -14.41 20.33 18.37
N PRO A 12 -15.36 20.55 19.30
CA PRO A 12 -15.32 21.69 20.24
C PRO A 12 -14.18 21.55 21.27
N ASP A 13 -13.68 20.35 21.50
CA ASP A 13 -12.54 20.06 22.37
C ASP A 13 -11.20 20.57 21.83
N GLY A 14 -11.17 21.03 20.58
CA GLY A 14 -9.99 21.57 19.93
C GLY A 14 -8.89 20.54 19.61
N LYS A 15 -9.13 19.27 19.86
CA LYS A 15 -8.15 18.21 19.54
C LYS A 15 -7.92 18.12 18.04
N VAL A 16 -6.65 17.95 17.67
CA VAL A 16 -6.20 17.62 16.32
C VAL A 16 -5.45 16.31 16.39
N THR A 17 -5.98 15.32 15.71
CA THR A 17 -5.30 14.02 15.59
C THR A 17 -4.38 14.02 14.36
N TYR A 18 -3.29 13.29 14.44
CA TYR A 18 -2.38 13.05 13.33
C TYR A 18 -1.92 11.60 13.36
N LEU A 19 -1.41 11.16 12.25
CA LEU A 19 -0.86 9.81 12.07
C LEU A 19 0.57 9.96 11.58
N VAL A 20 1.47 9.12 12.10
CA VAL A 20 2.80 8.95 11.57
C VAL A 20 2.76 7.69 10.70
N ASP A 21 2.86 7.88 9.40
CA ASP A 21 2.86 6.81 8.42
C ASP A 21 4.07 6.90 7.47
N ARG A 22 4.25 5.87 6.69
CA ARG A 22 5.29 5.83 5.67
C ARG A 22 4.73 5.30 4.35
N ASN A 23 5.06 5.98 3.27
CA ASN A 23 4.84 5.44 1.93
C ASN A 23 5.96 4.44 1.60
N VAL A 24 5.57 3.24 1.18
CA VAL A 24 6.47 2.17 0.75
C VAL A 24 6.11 1.77 -0.68
N ASN A 25 7.05 1.97 -1.60
CA ASN A 25 6.87 1.60 -2.99
C ASN A 25 7.66 0.31 -3.26
N TYR A 26 6.95 -0.82 -3.32
CA TYR A 26 7.58 -2.13 -3.49
C TYR A 26 8.19 -2.36 -4.89
N THR A 27 7.67 -1.70 -5.92
CA THR A 27 8.22 -1.73 -7.28
C THR A 27 7.91 -0.44 -8.03
N ASN A 28 8.79 -0.03 -8.94
CA ASN A 28 8.54 1.05 -9.88
C ASN A 28 8.24 0.54 -11.30
N VAL A 29 8.29 -0.76 -11.53
CA VAL A 29 7.90 -1.36 -12.80
C VAL A 29 6.40 -1.18 -13.02
N CYS A 30 6.01 -0.54 -14.13
CA CYS A 30 4.60 -0.27 -14.39
C CYS A 30 4.29 -0.22 -15.89
N THR A 31 3.21 -0.87 -16.29
CA THR A 31 2.72 -0.87 -17.67
C THR A 31 1.74 0.26 -17.97
N ILE A 32 1.23 0.99 -16.96
CA ILE A 32 0.09 1.93 -17.12
C ILE A 32 0.49 3.28 -17.69
N ASN A 33 1.73 3.74 -17.52
CA ASN A 33 2.21 5.01 -18.05
C ASN A 33 1.30 6.23 -17.73
N CYS A 34 0.94 6.41 -16.46
CA CYS A 34 0.15 7.57 -16.04
C CYS A 34 0.91 8.89 -16.28
N GLN A 35 0.26 9.86 -16.93
CA GLN A 35 0.89 11.14 -17.33
C GLN A 35 1.45 11.97 -16.17
N PHE A 36 0.92 11.82 -14.96
CA PHE A 36 1.38 12.54 -13.77
C PHE A 36 2.46 11.80 -12.97
N CYS A 37 2.70 10.51 -13.27
CA CYS A 37 3.60 9.66 -12.49
C CYS A 37 5.04 9.76 -13.01
N SER A 38 5.90 10.46 -12.26
CA SER A 38 7.33 10.51 -12.54
C SER A 38 8.11 9.31 -11.98
N PHE A 39 7.45 8.50 -11.17
CA PHE A 39 8.03 7.39 -10.43
C PHE A 39 8.17 6.12 -11.27
N TYR A 40 7.19 5.82 -12.15
CA TYR A 40 7.14 4.58 -12.90
C TYR A 40 8.33 4.42 -13.87
N ARG A 41 8.69 3.15 -14.11
CA ARG A 41 9.58 2.74 -15.20
C ARG A 41 8.90 1.65 -16.00
N PRO A 42 8.95 1.69 -17.34
CA PRO A 42 8.43 0.60 -18.15
C PRO A 42 9.24 -0.69 -17.92
N PRO A 43 8.64 -1.86 -18.11
CA PRO A 43 9.35 -3.13 -18.02
C PRO A 43 10.64 -3.13 -18.88
N GLY A 44 11.74 -3.61 -18.32
CA GLY A 44 13.04 -3.66 -19.00
C GLY A 44 13.85 -2.35 -19.01
N HIS A 45 13.38 -1.30 -18.34
CA HIS A 45 14.18 -0.08 -18.15
C HIS A 45 15.30 -0.30 -17.12
N ASP A 46 16.47 0.28 -17.33
CA ASP A 46 17.67 0.09 -16.48
C ASP A 46 17.49 0.51 -15.01
N GLU A 47 16.56 1.44 -14.74
CA GLU A 47 16.26 1.92 -13.39
C GLU A 47 15.09 1.17 -12.71
N THR A 48 14.67 0.04 -13.26
CA THR A 48 13.60 -0.77 -12.64
C THR A 48 14.10 -1.44 -11.37
N TYR A 49 13.20 -1.54 -10.39
CA TYR A 49 13.43 -2.32 -9.18
C TYR A 49 12.14 -2.98 -8.68
N THR A 50 12.34 -4.06 -7.95
CA THR A 50 11.34 -4.66 -7.04
C THR A 50 12.06 -4.96 -5.74
N GLN A 51 11.55 -4.42 -4.64
CA GLN A 51 12.16 -4.61 -3.31
C GLN A 51 11.93 -6.03 -2.81
N SER A 52 12.90 -6.56 -2.09
CA SER A 52 12.71 -7.79 -1.33
C SER A 52 11.80 -7.56 -0.12
N PHE A 53 11.27 -8.63 0.45
CA PHE A 53 10.42 -8.54 1.65
C PHE A 53 11.21 -8.00 2.85
N GLU A 54 12.49 -8.30 2.93
CA GLU A 54 13.42 -7.82 3.93
C GLU A 54 13.66 -6.30 3.82
N GLU A 55 13.82 -5.77 2.61
CA GLU A 55 13.97 -4.34 2.37
C GLU A 55 12.70 -3.58 2.75
N ILE A 56 11.52 -4.12 2.43
CA ILE A 56 10.23 -3.56 2.85
C ILE A 56 10.11 -3.60 4.37
N SER A 57 10.42 -4.73 4.99
CA SER A 57 10.39 -4.91 6.45
C SER A 57 11.33 -3.95 7.17
N GLN A 58 12.54 -3.71 6.65
CA GLN A 58 13.47 -2.75 7.22
C GLN A 58 12.87 -1.34 7.24
N ARG A 59 12.16 -0.93 6.19
CA ARG A 59 11.49 0.38 6.16
C ARG A 59 10.36 0.48 7.18
N ILE A 60 9.70 -0.64 7.47
CA ILE A 60 8.67 -0.70 8.51
C ILE A 60 9.31 -0.61 9.89
N ASN A 61 10.42 -1.31 10.16
CA ASN A 61 11.16 -1.18 11.41
C ASN A 61 11.58 0.27 11.68
N GLU A 62 12.10 0.97 10.66
CA GLU A 62 12.44 2.40 10.79
C GLU A 62 11.23 3.29 11.13
N LEU A 63 10.03 2.91 10.67
CA LEU A 63 8.78 3.59 11.03
C LEU A 63 8.36 3.28 12.47
N GLU A 64 8.45 2.02 12.90
CA GLU A 64 8.16 1.59 14.26
C GLU A 64 9.07 2.28 15.27
N ASP A 65 10.36 2.45 14.98
CA ASP A 65 11.35 3.14 15.81
C ASP A 65 10.98 4.60 16.13
N ILE A 66 10.25 5.26 15.25
CA ILE A 66 9.75 6.63 15.45
C ILE A 66 8.29 6.69 15.93
N GLY A 67 7.72 5.56 16.34
CA GLY A 67 6.34 5.46 16.81
C GLY A 67 5.29 5.56 15.73
N GLY A 68 5.62 5.24 14.50
CA GLY A 68 4.68 5.12 13.40
C GLY A 68 3.82 3.86 13.53
N SER A 69 2.66 3.86 12.92
CA SER A 69 1.66 2.81 13.09
C SER A 69 1.00 2.35 11.79
N ARG A 70 1.35 2.97 10.66
CA ARG A 70 0.72 2.64 9.36
C ARG A 70 1.70 2.77 8.20
N ILE A 71 1.62 1.86 7.24
CA ILE A 71 2.22 2.05 5.93
C ILE A 71 1.14 2.28 4.87
N LEU A 72 1.48 3.13 3.88
CA LEU A 72 0.78 3.24 2.63
C LEU A 72 1.65 2.57 1.57
N MET A 73 1.29 1.35 1.18
CA MET A 73 2.08 0.54 0.25
C MET A 73 1.47 0.58 -1.14
N GLN A 74 2.19 1.17 -2.06
CA GLN A 74 1.82 1.30 -3.46
C GLN A 74 3.02 1.03 -4.36
N GLY A 75 2.78 0.45 -5.52
CA GLY A 75 3.80 0.20 -6.52
C GLY A 75 3.31 0.47 -7.93
N GLY A 76 4.01 -0.07 -8.89
CA GLY A 76 3.58 -0.12 -10.28
C GLY A 76 2.79 -1.40 -10.57
N VAL A 77 2.03 -1.39 -11.67
CA VAL A 77 1.46 -2.60 -12.26
C VAL A 77 2.60 -3.34 -12.96
N ASN A 78 3.18 -4.29 -12.23
CA ASN A 78 4.32 -5.07 -12.68
C ASN A 78 3.85 -6.41 -13.26
N PRO A 79 4.05 -6.66 -14.57
CA PRO A 79 3.58 -7.87 -15.22
C PRO A 79 4.38 -9.13 -14.84
N ASP A 80 5.55 -8.95 -14.22
CA ASP A 80 6.43 -10.05 -13.84
C ASP A 80 6.16 -10.59 -12.42
N LEU A 81 5.26 -9.95 -11.66
CA LEU A 81 4.88 -10.39 -10.31
C LEU A 81 3.60 -11.22 -10.36
N GLU A 82 3.73 -12.49 -10.00
CA GLU A 82 2.59 -13.40 -9.89
C GLU A 82 1.72 -13.07 -8.67
N PHE A 83 0.48 -13.51 -8.68
CA PHE A 83 -0.47 -13.30 -7.58
C PHE A 83 0.05 -13.84 -6.23
N SER A 84 0.73 -14.98 -6.27
CA SER A 84 1.37 -15.59 -5.10
C SER A 84 2.34 -14.65 -4.40
N TRP A 85 3.11 -13.86 -5.16
CA TRP A 85 4.06 -12.90 -4.61
C TRP A 85 3.38 -11.86 -3.72
N TYR A 86 2.22 -11.36 -4.13
CA TYR A 86 1.46 -10.38 -3.35
C TYR A 86 0.88 -10.99 -2.07
N LEU A 87 0.39 -12.24 -2.13
CA LEU A 87 -0.10 -12.96 -0.96
C LEU A 87 1.03 -13.25 0.03
N ASP A 88 2.18 -13.67 -0.47
CA ASP A 88 3.37 -13.96 0.34
C ASP A 88 3.89 -12.68 1.00
N LEU A 89 3.93 -11.56 0.28
CA LEU A 89 4.30 -10.26 0.83
C LEU A 89 3.37 -9.86 2.00
N ILE A 90 2.06 -9.87 1.79
CA ILE A 90 1.10 -9.51 2.85
C ILE A 90 1.23 -10.46 4.04
N SER A 91 1.31 -11.77 3.79
CA SER A 91 1.48 -12.78 4.86
C SER A 91 2.77 -12.55 5.66
N TYR A 92 3.86 -12.23 4.96
CA TYR A 92 5.14 -11.92 5.59
C TYR A 92 5.04 -10.67 6.46
N LEU A 93 4.42 -9.60 5.96
CA LEU A 93 4.28 -8.33 6.70
C LEU A 93 3.37 -8.48 7.92
N VAL A 94 2.21 -9.13 7.80
CA VAL A 94 1.31 -9.38 8.92
C VAL A 94 1.99 -10.22 10.01
N LYS A 95 2.81 -11.19 9.63
CA LYS A 95 3.53 -12.04 10.58
C LYS A 95 4.65 -11.28 11.33
N ASN A 96 5.40 -10.44 10.63
CA ASN A 96 6.57 -9.79 11.19
C ASN A 96 6.28 -8.41 11.81
N HIS A 97 5.18 -7.75 11.40
CA HIS A 97 4.76 -6.42 11.85
C HIS A 97 3.28 -6.40 12.23
N PRO A 98 2.85 -7.18 13.25
CA PRO A 98 1.43 -7.36 13.59
C PRO A 98 0.74 -6.09 14.09
N ASP A 99 1.49 -5.10 14.56
CA ASP A 99 0.97 -3.84 15.09
C ASP A 99 0.92 -2.72 14.04
N ILE A 100 1.43 -2.96 12.83
CA ILE A 100 1.41 -2.00 11.74
C ILE A 100 0.15 -2.17 10.89
N HIS A 101 -0.57 -1.07 10.71
CA HIS A 101 -1.71 -1.03 9.80
C HIS A 101 -1.25 -0.99 8.35
N LEU A 102 -1.74 -1.93 7.55
CA LEU A 102 -1.36 -2.06 6.14
C LEU A 102 -2.45 -1.47 5.25
N ASP A 103 -2.20 -0.29 4.67
CA ASP A 103 -3.00 0.26 3.57
C ASP A 103 -2.27 -0.07 2.26
N CYS A 104 -2.72 -1.11 1.57
CA CYS A 104 -1.99 -1.69 0.44
C CYS A 104 -2.82 -1.64 -0.83
N PHE A 105 -2.13 -1.42 -1.93
CA PHE A 105 -2.59 -1.49 -3.31
C PHE A 105 -3.69 -0.49 -3.67
N SER A 106 -3.44 0.26 -4.71
CA SER A 106 -4.44 1.13 -5.32
C SER A 106 -5.41 0.33 -6.20
N PRO A 107 -6.58 0.87 -6.56
CA PRO A 107 -7.52 0.18 -7.46
C PRO A 107 -6.90 -0.26 -8.78
N ILE A 108 -6.00 0.54 -9.35
CA ILE A 108 -5.32 0.21 -10.61
C ILE A 108 -4.32 -0.95 -10.45
N GLU A 109 -3.68 -1.07 -9.28
CA GLU A 109 -2.82 -2.21 -8.98
C GLU A 109 -3.64 -3.48 -8.82
N ILE A 110 -4.78 -3.43 -8.13
CA ILE A 110 -5.69 -4.58 -8.00
C ILE A 110 -6.21 -5.04 -9.37
N GLU A 111 -6.54 -4.10 -10.26
CA GLU A 111 -6.95 -4.42 -11.62
C GLU A 111 -5.81 -5.10 -12.39
N GLY A 112 -4.60 -4.56 -12.30
CA GLY A 112 -3.42 -5.16 -12.93
C GLY A 112 -3.06 -6.53 -12.36
N ILE A 113 -3.14 -6.72 -11.04
CA ILE A 113 -2.93 -8.02 -10.37
C ILE A 113 -3.96 -9.04 -10.88
N ALA A 114 -5.22 -8.65 -10.99
CA ALA A 114 -6.29 -9.50 -11.51
C ALA A 114 -6.03 -9.93 -12.96
N GLU A 115 -5.62 -8.97 -13.80
CA GLU A 115 -5.31 -9.22 -15.23
C GLU A 115 -4.15 -10.22 -15.39
N VAL A 116 -3.02 -9.99 -14.72
CA VAL A 116 -1.85 -10.88 -14.77
C VAL A 116 -2.18 -12.27 -14.26
N SER A 117 -3.09 -12.38 -13.30
CA SER A 117 -3.46 -13.64 -12.65
C SER A 117 -4.61 -14.38 -13.33
N GLY A 118 -5.21 -13.79 -14.38
CA GLY A 118 -6.37 -14.35 -15.05
C GLY A 118 -7.63 -14.42 -14.17
N MET A 119 -7.72 -13.54 -13.18
CA MET A 119 -8.83 -13.42 -12.24
C MET A 119 -9.73 -12.25 -12.60
N THR A 120 -10.94 -12.24 -12.07
CA THR A 120 -11.75 -11.02 -12.03
C THR A 120 -11.24 -10.08 -10.92
N THR A 121 -11.46 -8.78 -11.07
CA THR A 121 -11.12 -7.79 -10.03
C THR A 121 -11.81 -8.11 -8.70
N LEU A 122 -13.04 -8.63 -8.74
CA LEU A 122 -13.79 -9.04 -7.55
C LEU A 122 -13.12 -10.21 -6.81
N GLU A 123 -12.61 -11.18 -7.55
CA GLU A 123 -11.84 -12.30 -6.96
C GLU A 123 -10.56 -11.77 -6.31
N ALA A 124 -9.77 -10.95 -7.00
CA ALA A 124 -8.55 -10.36 -6.47
C ALA A 124 -8.82 -9.55 -5.18
N VAL A 125 -9.85 -8.71 -5.16
CA VAL A 125 -10.27 -7.95 -3.97
C VAL A 125 -10.68 -8.87 -2.82
N SER A 126 -11.35 -9.99 -3.10
CA SER A 126 -11.77 -10.93 -2.06
C SER A 126 -10.59 -11.51 -1.28
N TYR A 127 -9.48 -11.78 -1.94
CA TYR A 127 -8.25 -12.23 -1.28
C TYR A 127 -7.61 -11.13 -0.41
N THR A 128 -7.59 -9.90 -0.88
CA THR A 128 -7.02 -8.78 -0.11
C THR A 128 -7.86 -8.45 1.12
N HIS A 129 -9.18 -8.53 1.05
CA HIS A 129 -10.08 -8.31 2.20
C HIS A 129 -10.03 -9.46 3.22
N LEU A 130 -9.76 -10.69 2.81
CA LEU A 130 -9.60 -11.83 3.72
C LEU A 130 -8.28 -11.77 4.52
N THR A 131 -7.28 -11.07 4.02
CA THR A 131 -5.98 -10.90 4.68
C THR A 131 -5.91 -9.66 5.56
N LEU A 132 -6.79 -8.68 5.34
CA LEU A 132 -6.96 -7.55 6.24
C LEU A 132 -7.87 -7.97 7.40
N PRO A 133 -7.47 -7.79 8.68
CA PRO A 133 -8.38 -7.99 9.79
C PRO A 133 -9.43 -6.87 9.76
N THR A 134 -10.44 -7.02 8.91
CA THR A 134 -11.63 -6.18 8.97
C THR A 134 -12.44 -6.55 10.20
N LYS A 135 -11.98 -6.14 11.36
CA LYS A 135 -12.90 -5.90 12.47
C LYS A 135 -13.52 -4.52 12.22
N VAL A 136 -14.54 -4.50 11.41
CA VAL A 136 -15.57 -3.47 11.50
C VAL A 136 -16.57 -4.00 12.51
N GLU A 137 -16.38 -3.63 13.75
CA GLU A 137 -17.46 -3.66 14.74
C GLU A 137 -18.25 -2.36 14.62
#